data_f010ad8db3b13e99a5d5f1ebd9cdf4ad
#
_entry.id   f010ad8db3b13e99a5d5f1ebd9cdf4ad
#
_cell.length_a   1.000
_cell.length_b   1.000
_cell.length_c   1.000
_cell.angle_alpha   90.00
_cell.angle_beta   90.00
_cell.angle_gamma   90.00
#
_symmetry.space_group_name_H-M   'P 1'
#
loop_
_entity.id
_entity.type
_entity.pdbx_description
1 polymer ?
#
loop_
_entity_poly.entity_id
_entity_poly.type
_entity_poly.pdbx_seq_one_letter_code
_entity_poly.pdbx_strand_id
1 'polypeptide(L)'
;TMSNTLSTIIKPLNSDLSMGNTYTDSSMFDTVKIKGAKLSSNLQMLPDDYRIYAPRVIGLADSESVVTITQNGNVIYKKSLPAGPFNITDYYPISNGGNLNVNVMGTDGQQKNFIVPYSTMGVFERKGNHQYSFSSGQYDGYGEHNGAYISQLDFHYGLTDFVTLSAGTQLSSPYKAYAFGTGLNMGSFGAASLDMIHAQTQALNRRFSGNSFKMNYSKNILPTHTNLTVVGYKHFDD
;
A
#
# COMPACT_ATOMS: atom_id res chain seq x y z
N THR A 1 3.86 -7.08 31.45
CA THR A 1 4.85 -7.80 30.64
C THR A 1 5.58 -6.78 29.79
N MET A 2 6.87 -6.54 30.10
CA MET A 2 7.75 -5.68 29.29
C MET A 2 7.91 -6.32 27.90
N SER A 3 7.55 -5.61 26.86
CA SER A 3 7.83 -6.02 25.47
C SER A 3 9.24 -5.57 25.12
N ASN A 4 10.18 -6.50 25.09
CA ASN A 4 11.54 -6.23 24.63
C ASN A 4 11.61 -6.48 23.12
N THR A 5 11.68 -5.42 22.34
CA THR A 5 11.91 -5.46 20.90
C THR A 5 13.21 -4.75 20.58
N LEU A 6 14.12 -5.43 19.92
CA LEU A 6 15.33 -4.85 19.36
C LEU A 6 15.09 -4.62 17.87
N SER A 7 15.31 -3.39 17.39
CA SER A 7 15.18 -3.05 15.98
C SER A 7 16.49 -2.49 15.44
N THR A 8 16.86 -2.89 14.24
CA THR A 8 18.04 -2.40 13.53
C THR A 8 17.77 -2.28 12.04
N ILE A 9 18.49 -1.37 11.39
CA ILE A 9 18.37 -1.11 9.96
C ILE A 9 19.43 -1.90 9.21
N ILE A 10 19.03 -2.63 8.17
CA ILE A 10 19.92 -3.35 7.27
C ILE A 10 20.05 -2.52 5.98
N LYS A 11 21.04 -1.62 5.95
CA LYS A 11 21.26 -0.69 4.84
C LYS A 11 21.37 -1.34 3.46
N PRO A 12 22.10 -2.45 3.26
CA PRO A 12 22.22 -3.06 1.93
C PRO A 12 20.90 -3.58 1.35
N LEU A 13 19.92 -3.87 2.20
CA LEU A 13 18.62 -4.39 1.81
C LEU A 13 17.50 -3.35 1.89
N ASN A 14 17.82 -2.11 2.30
CA ASN A 14 16.82 -1.07 2.60
C ASN A 14 15.69 -1.62 3.49
N SER A 15 16.05 -2.29 4.58
CA SER A 15 15.10 -3.05 5.39
C SER A 15 15.31 -2.84 6.87
N ASP A 16 14.24 -3.01 7.61
CA ASP A 16 14.22 -3.03 9.06
C ASP A 16 14.15 -4.48 9.55
N LEU A 17 15.06 -4.83 10.44
CA LEU A 17 15.03 -6.08 11.19
C LEU A 17 14.57 -5.79 12.62
N SER A 18 13.50 -6.41 13.04
CA SER A 18 12.99 -6.36 14.41
C SER A 18 13.02 -7.76 15.03
N MET A 19 13.52 -7.87 16.25
CA MET A 19 13.62 -9.13 17.01
C MET A 19 13.00 -8.97 18.39
N GLY A 20 12.30 -9.99 18.88
CA GLY A 20 11.63 -10.00 20.17
C GLY A 20 10.12 -10.11 20.04
N ASN A 21 9.38 -9.39 20.88
CA ASN A 21 7.92 -9.33 20.79
C ASN A 21 7.50 -8.36 19.70
N THR A 22 7.09 -8.87 18.55
CA THR A 22 6.71 -8.07 17.38
C THR A 22 5.39 -8.56 16.80
N TYR A 23 4.90 -7.85 15.77
CA TYR A 23 3.72 -8.24 15.02
C TYR A 23 4.12 -8.59 13.60
N THR A 24 3.43 -9.58 13.02
CA THR A 24 3.50 -9.80 11.57
C THR A 24 2.94 -8.56 10.86
N ASP A 25 3.46 -8.29 9.68
CA ASP A 25 3.03 -7.16 8.86
C ASP A 25 2.51 -7.70 7.53
N SER A 26 1.25 -7.47 7.24
CA SER A 26 0.61 -7.96 6.03
C SER A 26 -0.56 -7.06 5.63
N SER A 27 -0.71 -6.88 4.33
CA SER A 27 -1.92 -6.29 3.75
C SER A 27 -2.97 -7.33 3.36
N MET A 28 -2.56 -8.62 3.29
CA MET A 28 -3.38 -9.73 2.80
C MET A 28 -3.92 -10.62 3.91
N PHE A 29 -3.13 -10.80 4.98
CA PHE A 29 -3.48 -11.63 6.14
C PHE A 29 -3.69 -10.79 7.39
N ASP A 30 -4.34 -11.37 8.37
CA ASP A 30 -4.47 -10.74 9.68
C ASP A 30 -3.12 -10.62 10.39
N THR A 31 -2.94 -9.51 11.08
CA THR A 31 -1.74 -9.25 11.87
C THR A 31 -1.74 -10.10 13.14
N VAL A 32 -0.64 -10.79 13.36
CA VAL A 32 -0.48 -11.73 14.50
C VAL A 32 0.70 -11.30 15.36
N LYS A 33 0.53 -11.38 16.68
CA LYS A 33 1.62 -11.13 17.62
C LYS A 33 2.54 -12.36 17.70
N ILE A 34 3.84 -12.13 17.55
CA ILE A 34 4.85 -13.18 17.59
C ILE A 34 6.02 -12.82 18.52
N LYS A 35 6.63 -13.85 19.07
CA LYS A 35 7.97 -13.81 19.68
C LYS A 35 8.96 -14.38 18.65
N GLY A 36 9.67 -13.52 17.96
CA GLY A 36 10.53 -13.95 16.86
C GLY A 36 11.24 -12.80 16.18
N ALA A 37 11.34 -12.89 14.86
CA ALA A 37 11.99 -11.87 14.04
C ALA A 37 11.07 -11.46 12.89
N LYS A 38 11.19 -10.19 12.51
CA LYS A 38 10.55 -9.59 11.33
C LYS A 38 11.59 -8.82 10.53
N LEU A 39 11.64 -9.07 9.24
CA LEU A 39 12.40 -8.32 8.26
C LEU A 39 11.41 -7.71 7.26
N SER A 40 11.38 -6.39 7.15
CA SER A 40 10.49 -5.70 6.21
C SER A 40 11.24 -4.61 5.46
N SER A 41 10.86 -4.38 4.20
CA SER A 41 11.37 -3.26 3.44
C SER A 41 11.04 -1.94 4.14
N ASN A 42 12.04 -1.06 4.22
CA ASN A 42 11.88 0.25 4.84
C ASN A 42 11.70 1.31 3.75
N LEU A 43 10.45 1.77 3.59
CA LEU A 43 10.13 2.81 2.62
C LEU A 43 10.83 4.13 2.91
N GLN A 44 11.19 4.42 4.16
CA GLN A 44 11.89 5.65 4.54
C GLN A 44 13.33 5.70 4.03
N MET A 45 13.89 4.55 3.66
CA MET A 45 15.22 4.46 3.05
C MET A 45 15.20 4.63 1.53
N LEU A 46 14.03 4.57 0.91
CA LEU A 46 13.89 4.87 -0.51
C LEU A 46 14.00 6.37 -0.75
N PRO A 47 14.56 6.78 -1.90
CA PRO A 47 14.43 8.17 -2.34
C PRO A 47 12.97 8.61 -2.29
N ASP A 48 12.74 9.87 -2.00
CA ASP A 48 11.41 10.41 -1.79
C ASP A 48 10.44 10.11 -2.93
N ASP A 49 10.90 10.05 -4.15
CA ASP A 49 10.12 9.72 -5.36
C ASP A 49 9.52 8.30 -5.36
N TYR A 50 10.00 7.43 -4.49
CA TYR A 50 9.59 6.01 -4.44
C TYR A 50 8.82 5.64 -3.17
N ARG A 51 8.72 6.54 -2.18
CA ARG A 51 8.14 6.23 -0.86
C ARG A 51 6.64 6.02 -0.87
N ILE A 52 5.94 6.85 -1.65
CA ILE A 52 4.47 6.88 -1.64
C ILE A 52 3.98 6.85 -3.07
N TYR A 53 2.99 6.00 -3.33
CA TYR A 53 2.27 6.07 -4.59
C TYR A 53 1.61 7.44 -4.72
N ALA A 54 1.93 8.15 -5.79
CA ALA A 54 1.29 9.40 -6.18
C ALA A 54 1.10 9.43 -7.69
N PRO A 55 -0.05 9.88 -8.22
CA PRO A 55 -0.25 10.02 -9.65
C PRO A 55 0.71 11.06 -10.22
N ARG A 56 1.04 10.94 -11.50
CA ARG A 56 1.80 11.97 -12.19
C ARG A 56 0.90 13.18 -12.43
N VAL A 57 1.43 14.36 -12.13
CA VAL A 57 0.76 15.62 -12.47
C VAL A 57 1.36 16.14 -13.77
N ILE A 58 0.62 15.99 -14.86
CA ILE A 58 1.04 16.38 -16.20
C ILE A 58 0.24 17.59 -16.64
N GLY A 59 0.90 18.58 -17.19
CA GLY A 59 0.26 19.78 -17.68
C GLY A 59 1.11 20.54 -18.70
N LEU A 60 0.59 21.68 -19.14
CA LEU A 60 1.27 22.60 -20.04
C LEU A 60 1.26 23.99 -19.41
N ALA A 61 2.44 24.59 -19.27
CA ALA A 61 2.63 25.97 -18.88
C ALA A 61 2.83 26.83 -20.14
N ASP A 62 1.97 27.82 -20.37
CA ASP A 62 2.04 28.67 -21.57
C ASP A 62 3.18 29.70 -21.46
N SER A 63 3.53 30.07 -20.24
CA SER A 63 4.64 30.98 -19.90
C SER A 63 5.40 30.39 -18.69
N GLU A 64 6.49 31.04 -18.29
CA GLU A 64 7.07 30.72 -16.99
C GLU A 64 5.99 30.83 -15.90
N SER A 65 5.80 29.75 -15.16
CA SER A 65 4.65 29.60 -14.28
C SER A 65 5.02 29.00 -12.94
N VAL A 66 4.32 29.43 -11.88
CA VAL A 66 4.38 28.79 -10.57
C VAL A 66 3.29 27.72 -10.52
N VAL A 67 3.70 26.46 -10.39
CA VAL A 67 2.78 25.34 -10.19
C VAL A 67 2.64 25.06 -8.71
N THR A 68 1.41 25.07 -8.22
CA THR A 68 1.05 24.75 -6.83
C THR A 68 0.10 23.58 -6.80
N ILE A 69 0.43 22.53 -6.04
CA ILE A 69 -0.44 21.38 -5.81
C ILE A 69 -0.94 21.44 -4.37
N THR A 70 -2.25 21.34 -4.23
CA THR A 70 -2.94 21.40 -2.92
C THR A 70 -3.76 20.13 -2.72
N GLN A 71 -3.66 19.53 -1.54
CA GLN A 71 -4.48 18.40 -1.13
C GLN A 71 -5.20 18.75 0.18
N ASN A 72 -6.54 18.57 0.21
CA ASN A 72 -7.36 18.87 1.40
C ASN A 72 -7.11 20.27 1.98
N GLY A 73 -6.88 21.28 1.10
CA GLY A 73 -6.60 22.65 1.49
C GLY A 73 -5.14 22.97 1.87
N ASN A 74 -4.27 21.97 1.94
CA ASN A 74 -2.85 22.14 2.27
C ASN A 74 -1.99 22.11 1.02
N VAL A 75 -1.05 23.05 0.90
CA VAL A 75 -0.07 23.06 -0.19
C VAL A 75 0.95 21.94 0.06
N ILE A 76 1.04 20.99 -0.88
CA ILE A 76 1.97 19.85 -0.83
C ILE A 76 3.13 20.00 -1.82
N TYR A 77 3.00 20.91 -2.79
CA TYR A 77 4.05 21.20 -3.76
C TYR A 77 3.91 22.63 -4.29
N LYS A 78 5.05 23.32 -4.45
CA LYS A 78 5.10 24.63 -5.09
C LYS A 78 6.46 24.84 -5.74
N LYS A 79 6.49 25.07 -7.05
CA LYS A 79 7.73 25.26 -7.81
C LYS A 79 7.50 26.12 -9.05
N SER A 80 8.48 26.95 -9.40
CA SER A 80 8.50 27.65 -10.69
C SER A 80 9.03 26.73 -11.77
N LEU A 81 8.32 26.68 -12.89
CA LEU A 81 8.64 25.88 -14.06
C LEU A 81 8.71 26.79 -15.30
N PRO A 82 9.61 26.50 -16.26
CA PRO A 82 9.64 27.22 -17.53
C PRO A 82 8.40 26.92 -18.36
N ALA A 83 8.15 27.74 -19.38
CA ALA A 83 7.12 27.48 -20.36
C ALA A 83 7.34 26.12 -21.04
N GLY A 84 6.27 25.36 -21.26
CA GLY A 84 6.32 24.06 -21.91
C GLY A 84 5.56 22.97 -21.14
N PRO A 85 5.60 21.72 -21.62
CA PRO A 85 5.01 20.59 -20.92
C PRO A 85 5.77 20.27 -19.65
N PHE A 86 5.04 19.96 -18.57
CA PHE A 86 5.63 19.54 -17.31
C PHE A 86 5.06 18.20 -16.85
N ASN A 87 5.89 17.45 -16.13
CA ASN A 87 5.54 16.20 -15.49
C ASN A 87 6.11 16.21 -14.06
N ILE A 88 5.24 16.35 -13.07
CA ILE A 88 5.62 16.44 -11.67
C ILE A 88 5.38 15.09 -11.01
N THR A 89 6.43 14.53 -10.43
CA THR A 89 6.43 13.26 -9.68
C THR A 89 7.04 13.41 -8.29
N ASP A 90 7.70 14.55 -8.03
CA ASP A 90 8.47 14.86 -6.83
C ASP A 90 7.62 15.57 -5.76
N TYR A 91 6.43 15.05 -5.47
CA TYR A 91 5.55 15.58 -4.43
C TYR A 91 4.98 14.44 -3.56
N TYR A 92 4.55 14.79 -2.35
CA TYR A 92 4.09 13.84 -1.34
C TYR A 92 2.67 14.15 -0.91
N PRO A 93 1.70 13.25 -1.22
CA PRO A 93 0.36 13.35 -0.66
C PRO A 93 0.39 13.22 0.86
N ILE A 94 -0.41 14.03 1.54
CA ILE A 94 -0.55 14.02 3.01
C ILE A 94 -1.64 13.08 3.51
N SER A 95 -2.45 12.53 2.59
CA SER A 95 -3.50 11.55 2.90
C SER A 95 -3.65 10.56 1.76
N ASN A 96 -4.22 9.40 2.07
CA ASN A 96 -4.45 8.30 1.12
C ASN A 96 -5.63 8.53 0.17
N GLY A 97 -6.21 9.70 0.17
CA GLY A 97 -7.31 10.06 -0.71
C GLY A 97 -7.56 11.56 -0.69
N GLY A 98 -8.40 12.01 -1.57
CA GLY A 98 -8.67 13.42 -1.80
C GLY A 98 -8.06 13.89 -3.12
N ASN A 99 -8.67 14.91 -3.68
CA ASN A 99 -8.21 15.42 -4.96
C ASN A 99 -6.98 16.31 -4.80
N LEU A 100 -6.10 16.22 -5.78
CA LEU A 100 -5.01 17.14 -5.92
C LEU A 100 -5.49 18.32 -6.80
N ASN A 101 -5.60 19.47 -6.20
CA ASN A 101 -5.91 20.69 -6.94
C ASN A 101 -4.60 21.29 -7.45
N VAL A 102 -4.44 21.34 -8.76
CA VAL A 102 -3.27 21.89 -9.42
C VAL A 102 -3.60 23.27 -9.93
N ASN A 103 -2.85 24.26 -9.47
CA ASN A 103 -2.91 25.64 -9.91
C ASN A 103 -1.63 25.98 -10.66
N VAL A 104 -1.75 26.44 -11.89
CA VAL A 104 -0.65 26.93 -12.72
C VAL A 104 -0.86 28.41 -12.92
N MET A 105 0.01 29.23 -12.33
CA MET A 105 -0.04 30.69 -12.43
C MET A 105 1.13 31.19 -13.26
N GLY A 106 0.84 31.68 -14.44
CA GLY A 106 1.83 32.24 -15.36
C GLY A 106 2.27 33.65 -14.97
N THR A 107 3.46 34.04 -15.40
CA THR A 107 3.99 35.43 -15.25
C THR A 107 3.17 36.43 -16.06
N ASP A 108 2.41 35.98 -17.04
CA ASP A 108 1.44 36.77 -17.82
C ASP A 108 0.11 37.02 -17.09
N GLY A 109 0.00 36.52 -15.83
CA GLY A 109 -1.21 36.64 -15.00
C GLY A 109 -2.30 35.61 -15.35
N GLN A 110 -2.08 34.73 -16.30
CA GLN A 110 -3.02 33.66 -16.63
C GLN A 110 -2.96 32.56 -15.55
N GLN A 111 -4.14 32.08 -15.16
CA GLN A 111 -4.28 31.04 -14.17
C GLN A 111 -5.05 29.86 -14.76
N LYS A 112 -4.46 28.68 -14.69
CA LYS A 112 -5.08 27.42 -15.05
C LYS A 112 -5.25 26.56 -13.80
N ASN A 113 -6.45 26.05 -13.58
CA ASN A 113 -6.76 25.15 -12.49
C ASN A 113 -7.26 23.83 -13.07
N PHE A 114 -6.73 22.73 -12.60
CA PHE A 114 -7.27 21.42 -12.90
C PHE A 114 -7.11 20.49 -11.68
N ILE A 115 -7.83 19.38 -11.73
CA ILE A 115 -7.88 18.45 -10.62
C ILE A 115 -7.32 17.11 -11.08
N VAL A 116 -6.40 16.57 -10.30
CA VAL A 116 -5.90 15.21 -10.48
C VAL A 116 -6.56 14.34 -9.41
N PRO A 117 -7.41 13.39 -9.81
CA PRO A 117 -8.02 12.46 -8.86
C PRO A 117 -6.94 11.64 -8.16
N TYR A 118 -7.00 11.60 -6.84
CA TYR A 118 -6.09 10.80 -6.05
C TYR A 118 -6.87 9.90 -5.10
N SER A 119 -6.72 8.61 -5.31
CA SER A 119 -7.18 7.57 -4.40
C SER A 119 -6.12 6.49 -4.38
N THR A 120 -5.64 6.13 -3.21
CA THR A 120 -4.72 5.00 -3.05
C THR A 120 -5.29 4.01 -2.05
N MET A 121 -5.02 2.77 -2.31
CA MET A 121 -5.15 1.68 -1.34
C MET A 121 -3.74 1.31 -0.90
N GLY A 122 -3.56 0.83 0.32
CA GLY A 122 -2.24 0.46 0.87
C GLY A 122 -1.48 -0.62 0.10
N VAL A 123 -2.05 -1.12 -1.00
CA VAL A 123 -1.49 -2.16 -1.88
C VAL A 123 -0.82 -1.62 -3.14
N PHE A 124 -0.86 -0.29 -3.40
CA PHE A 124 -0.28 0.25 -4.63
C PHE A 124 1.19 0.56 -4.51
N GLU A 125 1.95 0.05 -5.50
CA GLU A 125 3.37 0.32 -5.68
C GLU A 125 3.61 1.09 -6.97
N ARG A 126 4.64 1.94 -7.00
CA ARG A 126 5.11 2.56 -8.24
C ARG A 126 5.76 1.50 -9.14
N LYS A 127 5.72 1.71 -10.45
CA LYS A 127 6.36 0.82 -11.42
C LYS A 127 7.81 0.52 -11.05
N GLY A 128 8.13 -0.77 -10.97
CA GLY A 128 9.47 -1.27 -10.65
C GLY A 128 9.80 -1.25 -9.15
N ASN A 129 8.95 -0.64 -8.32
CA ASN A 129 9.11 -0.68 -6.88
C ASN A 129 8.57 -2.00 -6.32
N HIS A 130 9.15 -2.43 -5.20
CA HIS A 130 8.71 -3.63 -4.49
C HIS A 130 8.77 -3.41 -2.98
N GLN A 131 7.83 -4.00 -2.30
CA GLN A 131 7.82 -4.11 -0.85
C GLN A 131 7.73 -5.58 -0.45
N TYR A 132 8.37 -5.92 0.65
CA TYR A 132 8.27 -7.24 1.24
C TYR A 132 8.30 -7.17 2.76
N SER A 133 7.67 -8.15 3.37
CA SER A 133 7.73 -8.39 4.81
C SER A 133 7.84 -9.89 5.05
N PHE A 134 8.86 -10.29 5.77
CA PHE A 134 9.03 -11.66 6.25
C PHE A 134 9.02 -11.66 7.76
N SER A 135 8.17 -12.46 8.36
CA SER A 135 8.05 -12.61 9.81
C SER A 135 8.09 -14.08 10.17
N SER A 136 8.82 -14.43 11.22
CA SER A 136 8.86 -15.79 11.75
C SER A 136 9.06 -15.80 13.25
N GLY A 137 8.30 -16.62 13.95
CA GLY A 137 8.38 -16.72 15.40
C GLY A 137 7.32 -17.62 16.01
N GLN A 138 7.22 -17.60 17.31
CA GLN A 138 6.17 -18.29 18.05
C GLN A 138 4.99 -17.34 18.26
N TYR A 139 3.80 -17.82 18.01
CA TYR A 139 2.56 -17.10 18.30
C TYR A 139 2.47 -16.73 19.78
N ASP A 140 2.28 -15.46 20.08
CA ASP A 140 2.15 -14.91 21.44
C ASP A 140 0.73 -14.33 21.61
N GLY A 141 -0.24 -15.21 21.62
CA GLY A 141 -1.66 -14.87 21.80
C GLY A 141 -2.32 -15.68 22.92
N TYR A 142 -3.62 -15.55 23.02
CA TYR A 142 -4.43 -16.32 23.94
C TYR A 142 -4.99 -17.57 23.25
N GLY A 143 -5.08 -18.69 23.96
CA GLY A 143 -5.73 -19.91 23.49
C GLY A 143 -4.79 -21.08 23.21
N GLU A 144 -5.35 -22.15 22.60
CA GLU A 144 -4.69 -23.44 22.38
C GLU A 144 -3.50 -23.38 21.41
N HIS A 145 -3.39 -22.33 20.61
CA HIS A 145 -2.32 -22.16 19.62
C HIS A 145 -1.14 -21.33 20.12
N ASN A 146 -1.15 -20.94 21.41
CA ASN A 146 -0.04 -20.21 22.01
C ASN A 146 1.24 -21.04 21.93
N GLY A 147 2.33 -20.42 21.41
CA GLY A 147 3.62 -21.10 21.21
C GLY A 147 3.76 -21.86 19.88
N ALA A 148 2.72 -21.94 19.04
CA ALA A 148 2.84 -22.49 17.69
C ALA A 148 3.77 -21.63 16.83
N TYR A 149 4.63 -22.26 16.05
CA TYR A 149 5.45 -21.53 15.09
C TYR A 149 4.62 -21.04 13.93
N ILE A 150 4.81 -19.76 13.57
CA ILE A 150 4.21 -19.11 12.43
C ILE A 150 5.30 -18.41 11.60
N SER A 151 5.21 -18.56 10.30
CA SER A 151 6.03 -17.82 9.34
C SER A 151 5.11 -17.19 8.32
N GLN A 152 5.34 -15.94 8.01
CA GLN A 152 4.54 -15.16 7.08
C GLN A 152 5.46 -14.39 6.13
N LEU A 153 5.13 -14.42 4.85
CA LEU A 153 5.79 -13.66 3.80
C LEU A 153 4.74 -12.90 3.02
N ASP A 154 5.00 -11.64 2.78
CA ASP A 154 4.21 -10.76 1.91
C ASP A 154 5.15 -10.07 0.92
N PHE A 155 4.70 -9.95 -0.31
CA PHE A 155 5.43 -9.33 -1.39
C PHE A 155 4.49 -8.54 -2.29
N HIS A 156 4.85 -7.31 -2.59
CA HIS A 156 4.15 -6.40 -3.50
C HIS A 156 5.10 -5.90 -4.56
N TYR A 157 4.63 -5.83 -5.80
CA TYR A 157 5.42 -5.38 -6.94
C TYR A 157 4.60 -4.49 -7.87
N GLY A 158 5.09 -3.28 -8.14
CA GLY A 158 4.54 -2.38 -9.13
C GLY A 158 4.90 -2.81 -10.55
N LEU A 159 4.01 -3.54 -11.22
CA LEU A 159 4.23 -4.01 -12.59
C LEU A 159 4.18 -2.85 -13.60
N THR A 160 3.22 -1.97 -13.42
CA THR A 160 3.06 -0.72 -14.18
C THR A 160 2.64 0.41 -13.25
N ASP A 161 2.51 1.63 -13.77
CA ASP A 161 1.95 2.75 -12.99
C ASP A 161 0.47 2.55 -12.60
N PHE A 162 -0.18 1.52 -13.15
CA PHE A 162 -1.61 1.24 -12.95
C PHE A 162 -1.87 -0.12 -12.30
N VAL A 163 -0.88 -1.01 -12.29
CA VAL A 163 -1.05 -2.41 -11.85
C VAL A 163 0.00 -2.75 -10.81
N THR A 164 -0.46 -3.17 -9.64
CA THR A 164 0.37 -3.75 -8.58
C THR A 164 -0.02 -5.21 -8.38
N LEU A 165 0.95 -6.09 -8.32
CA LEU A 165 0.78 -7.49 -7.99
C LEU A 165 1.18 -7.74 -6.55
N SER A 166 0.44 -8.58 -5.87
CA SER A 166 0.67 -8.97 -4.48
C SER A 166 0.66 -10.49 -4.34
N ALA A 167 1.55 -11.01 -3.54
CA ALA A 167 1.58 -12.42 -3.19
C ALA A 167 1.95 -12.58 -1.72
N GLY A 168 1.34 -13.55 -1.05
CA GLY A 168 1.61 -13.81 0.35
C GLY A 168 1.47 -15.28 0.71
N THR A 169 2.14 -15.66 1.78
CA THR A 169 1.98 -16.97 2.39
C THR A 169 2.05 -16.87 3.90
N GLN A 170 1.20 -17.61 4.58
CA GLN A 170 1.20 -17.77 6.02
C GLN A 170 1.21 -19.25 6.37
N LEU A 171 2.25 -19.67 7.08
CA LEU A 171 2.51 -21.07 7.41
C LEU A 171 2.58 -21.24 8.92
N SER A 172 1.79 -22.16 9.44
CA SER A 172 1.84 -22.63 10.82
C SER A 172 1.64 -24.14 10.86
N SER A 173 1.96 -24.81 11.94
CA SER A 173 1.83 -26.28 12.02
C SER A 173 0.42 -26.79 11.69
N PRO A 174 -0.70 -26.18 12.18
CA PRO A 174 -2.04 -26.61 11.79
C PRO A 174 -2.60 -25.87 10.57
N TYR A 175 -1.96 -24.79 10.08
CA TYR A 175 -2.56 -23.85 9.14
C TYR A 175 -1.58 -23.45 8.04
N LYS A 176 -2.06 -23.44 6.80
CA LYS A 176 -1.33 -22.92 5.63
C LYS A 176 -2.27 -22.06 4.81
N ALA A 177 -1.82 -20.89 4.47
CA ALA A 177 -2.56 -20.02 3.56
C ALA A 177 -1.64 -19.42 2.50
N TYR A 178 -2.19 -19.29 1.31
CA TYR A 178 -1.54 -18.65 0.17
C TYR A 178 -2.48 -17.57 -0.35
N ALA A 179 -1.93 -16.40 -0.61
CA ALA A 179 -2.68 -15.27 -1.09
C ALA A 179 -2.08 -14.74 -2.39
N PHE A 180 -2.96 -14.34 -3.29
CA PHE A 180 -2.63 -13.62 -4.51
C PHE A 180 -3.55 -12.42 -4.65
N GLY A 181 -3.00 -11.28 -5.01
CA GLY A 181 -3.77 -10.06 -5.18
C GLY A 181 -3.30 -9.23 -6.37
N THR A 182 -4.21 -8.43 -6.88
CA THR A 182 -3.91 -7.40 -7.88
C THR A 182 -4.60 -6.11 -7.52
N GLY A 183 -3.86 -5.01 -7.58
CA GLY A 183 -4.38 -3.66 -7.46
C GLY A 183 -4.39 -2.98 -8.82
N LEU A 184 -5.50 -2.33 -9.15
CA LEU A 184 -5.72 -1.59 -10.40
C LEU A 184 -6.02 -0.14 -10.08
N ASN A 185 -5.15 0.77 -10.48
CA ASN A 185 -5.42 2.20 -10.45
C ASN A 185 -5.97 2.65 -11.79
N MET A 186 -7.24 3.02 -11.83
CA MET A 186 -7.95 3.42 -13.04
C MET A 186 -8.07 4.95 -13.16
N GLY A 187 -7.24 5.70 -12.43
CA GLY A 187 -7.22 7.17 -12.43
C GLY A 187 -8.58 7.75 -12.02
N SER A 188 -9.24 8.47 -12.92
CA SER A 188 -10.54 9.11 -12.68
C SER A 188 -11.68 8.12 -12.40
N PHE A 189 -11.54 6.86 -12.77
CA PHE A 189 -12.51 5.81 -12.49
C PHE A 189 -12.34 5.19 -11.10
N GLY A 190 -11.31 5.61 -10.37
CA GLY A 190 -11.02 5.12 -9.02
C GLY A 190 -9.95 4.03 -9.00
N ALA A 191 -9.93 3.29 -7.92
CA ALA A 191 -8.99 2.20 -7.67
C ALA A 191 -9.74 0.94 -7.28
N ALA A 192 -9.27 -0.21 -7.74
CA ALA A 192 -9.83 -1.51 -7.40
C ALA A 192 -8.73 -2.47 -6.93
N SER A 193 -9.04 -3.36 -6.00
CA SER A 193 -8.20 -4.52 -5.71
C SER A 193 -9.02 -5.78 -5.68
N LEU A 194 -8.41 -6.86 -6.09
CA LEU A 194 -8.95 -8.21 -6.02
C LEU A 194 -7.90 -9.11 -5.36
N ASP A 195 -8.27 -9.71 -4.24
CA ASP A 195 -7.42 -10.61 -3.48
C ASP A 195 -8.10 -11.97 -3.38
N MET A 196 -7.33 -13.04 -3.59
CA MET A 196 -7.74 -14.42 -3.41
C MET A 196 -6.84 -15.06 -2.36
N ILE A 197 -7.45 -15.71 -1.38
CA ILE A 197 -6.73 -16.44 -0.34
C ILE A 197 -7.23 -17.89 -0.36
N HIS A 198 -6.30 -18.81 -0.50
CA HIS A 198 -6.53 -20.24 -0.31
C HIS A 198 -5.95 -20.66 1.03
N ALA A 199 -6.79 -21.16 1.92
CA ALA A 199 -6.38 -21.57 3.25
C ALA A 199 -6.67 -23.08 3.45
N GLN A 200 -5.76 -23.76 4.14
CA GLN A 200 -5.88 -25.13 4.56
C GLN A 200 -5.55 -25.24 6.04
N THR A 201 -6.39 -25.95 6.77
CA THR A 201 -6.11 -26.27 8.17
C THR A 201 -6.29 -27.75 8.42
N GLN A 202 -5.52 -28.27 9.37
CA GLN A 202 -5.66 -29.65 9.85
C GLN A 202 -6.08 -29.62 11.32
N ALA A 203 -7.32 -30.04 11.58
CA ALA A 203 -7.85 -30.15 12.92
C ALA A 203 -8.51 -31.52 13.11
N LEU A 204 -8.33 -32.15 14.28
CA LEU A 204 -8.96 -33.42 14.65
C LEU A 204 -8.80 -34.53 13.57
N ASN A 205 -7.62 -34.67 12.98
CA ASN A 205 -7.33 -35.62 11.88
C ASN A 205 -8.15 -35.37 10.58
N ARG A 206 -8.80 -34.25 10.42
CA ARG A 206 -9.49 -33.85 9.19
C ARG A 206 -8.78 -32.64 8.60
N ARG A 207 -8.75 -32.60 7.26
CA ARG A 207 -8.32 -31.42 6.50
C ARG A 207 -9.54 -30.62 6.12
N PHE A 208 -9.48 -29.34 6.38
CA PHE A 208 -10.45 -28.36 5.90
C PHE A 208 -9.69 -27.43 4.96
N SER A 209 -10.29 -27.15 3.82
CA SER A 209 -9.78 -26.14 2.90
C SER A 209 -10.87 -25.15 2.54
N GLY A 210 -10.48 -23.94 2.25
CA GLY A 210 -11.42 -22.90 1.85
C GLY A 210 -10.73 -21.86 0.97
N ASN A 211 -11.54 -21.26 0.12
CA ASN A 211 -11.13 -20.13 -0.70
C ASN A 211 -11.90 -18.90 -0.27
N SER A 212 -11.21 -17.78 -0.12
CA SER A 212 -11.85 -16.50 0.09
C SER A 212 -11.44 -15.51 -0.99
N PHE A 213 -12.41 -14.73 -1.43
CA PHE A 213 -12.22 -13.65 -2.37
C PHE A 213 -12.59 -12.33 -1.68
N LYS A 214 -11.72 -11.36 -1.81
CA LYS A 214 -11.95 -10.00 -1.33
C LYS A 214 -11.81 -9.06 -2.51
N MET A 215 -12.83 -8.25 -2.72
CA MET A 215 -12.82 -7.20 -3.72
C MET A 215 -13.00 -5.87 -3.01
N ASN A 216 -12.12 -4.92 -3.29
CA ASN A 216 -12.27 -3.55 -2.84
C ASN A 216 -12.36 -2.65 -4.06
N TYR A 217 -13.22 -1.64 -3.97
CA TYR A 217 -13.30 -0.56 -4.94
C TYR A 217 -13.38 0.75 -4.20
N SER A 218 -12.59 1.72 -4.60
CA SER A 218 -12.60 3.06 -4.03
C SER A 218 -12.62 4.09 -5.13
N LYS A 219 -13.53 5.05 -5.03
CA LYS A 219 -13.62 6.18 -5.95
C LYS A 219 -13.90 7.46 -5.18
N ASN A 220 -13.19 8.51 -5.55
CA ASN A 220 -13.44 9.85 -5.09
C ASN A 220 -14.38 10.58 -6.07
N ILE A 221 -15.55 11.00 -5.61
CA ILE A 221 -16.56 11.68 -6.42
C ILE A 221 -16.39 13.20 -6.23
N LEU A 222 -15.81 13.84 -7.23
CA LEU A 222 -15.41 15.25 -7.23
C LEU A 222 -16.50 16.27 -6.91
N PRO A 223 -17.70 16.22 -7.53
CA PRO A 223 -18.70 17.27 -7.32
C PRO A 223 -19.20 17.36 -5.88
N THR A 224 -19.18 16.24 -5.14
CA THR A 224 -19.73 16.13 -3.79
C THR A 224 -18.67 15.97 -2.70
N HIS A 225 -17.38 15.90 -3.05
CA HIS A 225 -16.28 15.58 -2.14
C HIS A 225 -16.51 14.28 -1.36
N THR A 226 -17.18 13.31 -1.98
CA THR A 226 -17.58 12.05 -1.36
C THR A 226 -16.58 10.94 -1.75
N ASN A 227 -16.09 10.20 -0.75
CA ASN A 227 -15.35 8.98 -0.96
C ASN A 227 -16.31 7.79 -0.92
N LEU A 228 -16.42 7.07 -2.03
CA LEU A 228 -17.15 5.81 -2.10
C LEU A 228 -16.14 4.66 -1.96
N THR A 229 -16.36 3.81 -0.95
CA THR A 229 -15.61 2.57 -0.79
C THR A 229 -16.58 1.41 -0.70
N VAL A 230 -16.39 0.42 -1.56
CA VAL A 230 -17.18 -0.82 -1.59
C VAL A 230 -16.25 -1.98 -1.33
N VAL A 231 -16.60 -2.81 -0.36
CA VAL A 231 -15.84 -4.00 0.02
C VAL A 231 -16.76 -5.21 -0.09
N GLY A 232 -16.36 -6.19 -0.88
CA GLY A 232 -17.09 -7.46 -1.05
C GLY A 232 -16.21 -8.61 -0.55
N TYR A 233 -16.82 -9.54 0.20
CA TYR A 233 -16.20 -10.79 0.63
C TYR A 233 -17.04 -11.97 0.19
N LYS A 234 -16.38 -13.03 -0.25
CA LYS A 234 -17.03 -14.31 -0.52
C LYS A 234 -16.14 -15.45 -0.05
N HIS A 235 -16.67 -16.32 0.79
CA HIS A 235 -16.00 -17.52 1.26
C HIS A 235 -16.64 -18.75 0.58
N PHE A 236 -15.80 -19.72 0.25
CA PHE A 236 -16.20 -21.03 -0.24
C PHE A 236 -15.46 -22.06 0.62
N ASP A 237 -16.21 -22.84 1.37
CA ASP A 237 -15.70 -23.93 2.19
C ASP A 237 -15.95 -25.25 1.44
N ASP A 238 -14.92 -26.11 1.37
CA ASP A 238 -14.97 -27.48 0.88
C ASP A 238 -14.86 -28.47 2.04
#